data_fa0fb0f02cfde073455dc32551fd2d79
#
_entry.id   fa0fb0f02cfde073455dc32551fd2d79
#
_cell.length_a   1.000
_cell.length_b   1.000
_cell.length_c   1.000
_cell.angle_alpha   90.00
_cell.angle_beta   90.00
_cell.angle_gamma   90.00
#
_symmetry.space_group_name_H-M   'P 1'
#
loop_
_entity.id
_entity.type
_entity.pdbx_description
1 polymer ?
#
loop_
_entity_poly.entity_id
_entity_poly.type
_entity_poly.pdbx_seq_one_letter_code
_entity_poly.pdbx_strand_id
1 'polypeptide(L)'
;VAEAKALLADGVKELNLISQDSTYYGLDLRANHSRAISSPEKFSAATKSLAADATTICTLLRELNSLPGDFWIRLLYTHPAHWTDELIQTLAECPKAARYVDIPLQHIHENMLERMRRETSRQYIEDLIQRIRAGVPGIALRTTFIVGFPGESEACFNSLLDFIRATKFERLGIFAYSQEETTRAGAMGGQLSEKVKQRRRELAMAAQHEV
;
A
#
# COMPACT_ATOMS: atom_id res chain seq x y z
N VAL A 1 -7.67 -5.29 20.33
CA VAL A 1 -6.92 -6.21 21.19
C VAL A 1 -7.85 -7.26 21.84
N ALA A 2 -9.02 -6.87 22.40
CA ALA A 2 -9.94 -7.84 23.02
C ALA A 2 -10.40 -8.93 22.03
N GLU A 3 -10.81 -8.55 20.81
CA GLU A 3 -11.17 -9.47 19.74
C GLU A 3 -10.01 -10.43 19.36
N ALA A 4 -8.78 -9.88 19.26
CA ALA A 4 -7.61 -10.70 18.98
C ALA A 4 -7.37 -11.76 20.05
N LYS A 5 -7.55 -11.41 21.34
CA LYS A 5 -7.46 -12.38 22.44
C LYS A 5 -8.49 -13.49 22.35
N ALA A 6 -9.74 -13.16 21.99
CA ALA A 6 -10.79 -14.15 21.78
C ALA A 6 -10.47 -15.09 20.61
N LEU A 7 -10.08 -14.55 19.46
CA LEU A 7 -9.69 -15.35 18.29
C LEU A 7 -8.50 -16.28 18.57
N LEU A 8 -7.50 -15.79 19.30
CA LEU A 8 -6.35 -16.61 19.68
C LEU A 8 -6.73 -17.71 20.69
N ALA A 9 -7.66 -17.45 21.61
CA ALA A 9 -8.20 -18.47 22.51
C ALA A 9 -8.95 -19.58 21.75
N ASP A 10 -9.59 -19.23 20.62
CA ASP A 10 -10.26 -20.17 19.71
C ASP A 10 -9.27 -20.91 18.76
N GLY A 11 -7.95 -20.68 18.93
CA GLY A 11 -6.90 -21.38 18.18
C GLY A 11 -6.49 -20.74 16.85
N VAL A 12 -6.93 -19.53 16.55
CA VAL A 12 -6.51 -18.78 15.34
C VAL A 12 -5.00 -18.57 15.38
N LYS A 13 -4.34 -18.74 14.22
CA LYS A 13 -2.88 -18.65 14.05
C LYS A 13 -2.41 -17.45 13.26
N GLU A 14 -3.30 -16.74 12.59
CA GLU A 14 -2.94 -15.51 11.87
C GLU A 14 -4.02 -14.45 12.07
N LEU A 15 -3.62 -13.26 12.48
CA LEU A 15 -4.45 -12.08 12.59
C LEU A 15 -4.20 -11.16 11.41
N ASN A 16 -5.17 -11.05 10.51
CA ASN A 16 -5.12 -10.14 9.38
C ASN A 16 -5.73 -8.79 9.78
N LEU A 17 -4.91 -7.74 9.82
CA LEU A 17 -5.38 -6.38 10.07
C LEU A 17 -5.84 -5.77 8.75
N ILE A 18 -7.14 -5.53 8.62
CA ILE A 18 -7.79 -5.10 7.37
C ILE A 18 -8.61 -3.84 7.63
N SER A 19 -8.39 -2.81 6.80
CA SER A 19 -9.25 -1.63 6.67
C SER A 19 -9.11 -1.07 5.25
N GLN A 20 -9.78 0.04 4.93
CA GLN A 20 -9.52 0.73 3.65
C GLN A 20 -8.09 1.28 3.56
N ASP A 21 -7.54 1.68 4.70
CA ASP A 21 -6.17 2.12 4.88
C ASP A 21 -5.74 1.82 6.32
N SER A 22 -5.04 0.71 6.50
CA SER A 22 -4.59 0.26 7.82
C SER A 22 -3.54 1.19 8.43
N THR A 23 -2.79 1.94 7.60
CA THR A 23 -1.80 2.91 8.08
C THR A 23 -2.44 4.14 8.71
N TYR A 24 -3.73 4.39 8.45
CA TYR A 24 -4.48 5.51 9.01
C TYR A 24 -5.10 5.23 10.39
N TYR A 25 -4.97 4.01 10.90
CA TYR A 25 -5.57 3.56 12.16
C TYR A 25 -5.23 4.51 13.33
N GLY A 26 -6.25 4.96 14.02
CA GLY A 26 -6.17 5.89 15.16
C GLY A 26 -6.09 7.37 14.78
N LEU A 27 -5.71 7.72 13.56
CA LEU A 27 -5.67 9.12 13.13
C LEU A 27 -7.08 9.70 12.85
N ASP A 28 -8.06 8.84 12.65
CA ASP A 28 -9.48 9.19 12.56
C ASP A 28 -10.06 9.67 13.90
N LEU A 29 -9.43 9.33 15.02
CA LEU A 29 -9.84 9.74 16.37
C LEU A 29 -9.27 11.11 16.80
N ARG A 30 -8.39 11.71 16.01
CA ARG A 30 -7.81 13.01 16.35
C ARG A 30 -8.83 14.15 16.34
N ALA A 31 -8.65 15.14 17.20
CA ALA A 31 -9.41 16.38 17.17
C ALA A 31 -9.27 17.06 15.79
N ASN A 32 -10.36 17.62 15.27
CA ASN A 32 -10.41 18.29 13.95
C ASN A 32 -10.19 17.37 12.72
N HIS A 33 -10.46 16.11 12.85
CA HIS A 33 -10.47 15.20 11.70
C HIS A 33 -11.62 15.56 10.74
N SER A 34 -11.33 16.36 9.72
CA SER A 34 -12.34 16.75 8.71
C SER A 34 -12.17 16.01 7.38
N ARG A 35 -10.96 15.56 7.04
CA ARG A 35 -10.63 14.83 5.80
C ARG A 35 -9.42 13.95 6.02
N ALA A 36 -9.34 12.86 5.24
CA ALA A 36 -8.13 12.06 5.17
C ALA A 36 -6.96 12.92 4.69
N ILE A 37 -5.80 12.72 5.31
CA ILE A 37 -4.56 13.36 4.90
C ILE A 37 -4.03 12.58 3.71
N SER A 38 -3.74 13.25 2.61
CA SER A 38 -3.37 12.60 1.36
C SER A 38 -1.86 12.72 1.04
N SER A 39 -1.18 13.78 1.51
CA SER A 39 0.24 13.94 1.23
C SER A 39 1.13 13.35 2.32
N PRO A 40 2.28 12.74 1.95
CA PRO A 40 3.23 12.16 2.89
C PRO A 40 3.72 13.15 3.95
N GLU A 41 4.00 14.39 3.55
CA GLU A 41 4.52 15.44 4.45
C GLU A 41 3.47 15.82 5.50
N LYS A 42 2.22 16.00 5.07
CA LYS A 42 1.11 16.32 5.98
C LYS A 42 0.81 15.16 6.91
N PHE A 43 0.90 13.92 6.40
CA PHE A 43 0.72 12.72 7.23
C PHE A 43 1.82 12.62 8.28
N SER A 44 3.08 12.77 7.90
CA SER A 44 4.21 12.77 8.84
C SER A 44 4.11 13.88 9.88
N ALA A 45 3.69 15.10 9.49
CA ALA A 45 3.46 16.18 10.44
C ALA A 45 2.31 15.87 11.41
N ALA A 46 1.21 15.30 10.91
CA ALA A 46 0.07 14.92 11.75
C ALA A 46 0.43 13.83 12.76
N THR A 47 1.17 12.80 12.36
CA THR A 47 1.61 11.74 13.28
C THR A 47 2.57 12.26 14.36
N LYS A 48 3.50 13.16 14.00
CA LYS A 48 4.41 13.79 14.96
C LYS A 48 3.72 14.71 15.97
N SER A 49 2.54 15.23 15.64
CA SER A 49 1.75 16.09 16.53
C SER A 49 0.82 15.33 17.47
N LEU A 50 0.74 14.00 17.36
CA LEU A 50 -0.08 13.18 18.26
C LEU A 50 0.47 13.20 19.69
N ALA A 51 -0.43 13.03 20.66
CA ALA A 51 -0.03 12.80 22.04
C ALA A 51 0.79 11.49 22.16
N ALA A 52 1.66 11.42 23.17
CA ALA A 52 2.53 10.25 23.36
C ALA A 52 1.76 8.95 23.61
N ASP A 53 0.54 9.04 24.12
CA ASP A 53 -0.37 7.91 24.39
C ASP A 53 -1.39 7.67 23.26
N ALA A 54 -1.23 8.36 22.12
CA ALA A 54 -2.17 8.22 21.03
C ALA A 54 -2.18 6.80 20.46
N THR A 55 -3.38 6.32 20.19
CA THR A 55 -3.57 5.04 19.49
C THR A 55 -3.19 5.21 18.01
N THR A 56 -2.26 4.38 17.53
CA THR A 56 -1.80 4.32 16.15
C THR A 56 -1.67 2.87 15.69
N ILE A 57 -1.45 2.66 14.41
CA ILE A 57 -1.13 1.31 13.91
C ILE A 57 0.14 0.74 14.58
N CYS A 58 1.11 1.60 14.91
CA CYS A 58 2.35 1.18 15.60
C CYS A 58 2.06 0.69 17.01
N THR A 59 1.25 1.42 17.78
CA THR A 59 0.85 1.01 19.14
C THR A 59 0.04 -0.27 19.11
N LEU A 60 -0.90 -0.40 18.15
CA LEU A 60 -1.69 -1.63 17.97
C LEU A 60 -0.79 -2.85 17.67
N LEU A 61 0.15 -2.71 16.75
CA LEU A 61 1.09 -3.78 16.40
C LEU A 61 1.92 -4.22 17.62
N ARG A 62 2.45 -3.29 18.42
CA ARG A 62 3.20 -3.59 19.65
C ARG A 62 2.33 -4.30 20.68
N GLU A 63 1.10 -3.84 20.90
CA GLU A 63 0.16 -4.50 21.81
C GLU A 63 -0.18 -5.93 21.37
N LEU A 64 -0.51 -6.12 20.11
CA LEU A 64 -0.79 -7.45 19.57
C LEU A 64 0.43 -8.36 19.65
N ASN A 65 1.63 -7.83 19.35
CA ASN A 65 2.89 -8.57 19.45
C ASN A 65 3.19 -9.04 20.87
N SER A 66 2.74 -8.31 21.91
CA SER A 66 2.93 -8.66 23.31
C SER A 66 2.02 -9.80 23.80
N LEU A 67 0.96 -10.14 23.07
CA LEU A 67 0.05 -11.22 23.45
C LEU A 67 0.78 -12.57 23.45
N PRO A 68 0.47 -13.47 24.41
CA PRO A 68 1.07 -14.79 24.47
C PRO A 68 0.61 -15.67 23.29
N GLY A 69 1.41 -16.70 22.99
CA GLY A 69 1.10 -17.69 21.95
C GLY A 69 1.92 -17.52 20.68
N ASP A 70 1.85 -18.54 19.84
CA ASP A 70 2.52 -18.61 18.54
C ASP A 70 1.50 -18.32 17.44
N PHE A 71 1.60 -17.13 16.85
CA PHE A 71 0.70 -16.63 15.81
C PHE A 71 1.37 -15.51 15.01
N TRP A 72 0.81 -15.20 13.86
CA TRP A 72 1.26 -14.13 12.96
C TRP A 72 0.29 -12.94 12.97
N ILE A 73 0.84 -11.74 12.74
CA ILE A 73 0.09 -10.51 12.51
C ILE A 73 0.43 -10.03 11.11
N ARG A 74 -0.56 -9.95 10.24
CA ARG A 74 -0.37 -9.48 8.86
C ARG A 74 -1.05 -8.14 8.65
N LEU A 75 -0.27 -7.15 8.22
CA LEU A 75 -0.76 -5.82 7.87
C LEU A 75 -1.13 -5.79 6.37
N LEU A 76 -2.40 -5.52 6.09
CA LEU A 76 -2.95 -5.45 4.73
C LEU A 76 -3.47 -4.04 4.43
N TYR A 77 -3.56 -3.70 3.14
CA TYR A 77 -4.14 -2.44 2.64
C TYR A 77 -3.50 -1.19 3.26
N THR A 78 -2.21 -1.01 3.03
CA THR A 78 -1.51 0.22 3.43
C THR A 78 -1.51 1.24 2.30
N HIS A 79 -1.52 2.53 2.64
CA HIS A 79 -1.43 3.61 1.65
C HIS A 79 0.01 4.13 1.54
N PRO A 80 0.60 4.29 0.34
CA PRO A 80 2.00 4.69 0.21
C PRO A 80 2.31 6.03 0.88
N ALA A 81 1.39 7.00 0.87
CA ALA A 81 1.58 8.30 1.52
C ALA A 81 1.57 8.26 3.06
N HIS A 82 1.17 7.15 3.66
CA HIS A 82 0.96 7.04 5.11
C HIS A 82 2.00 6.17 5.83
N TRP A 83 3.14 5.95 5.21
CA TRP A 83 4.25 5.26 5.82
C TRP A 83 5.14 6.22 6.61
N THR A 84 5.48 5.81 7.84
CA THR A 84 6.42 6.53 8.71
C THR A 84 7.63 5.65 9.01
N ASP A 85 8.75 6.26 9.40
CA ASP A 85 9.93 5.51 9.86
C ASP A 85 9.59 4.71 11.12
N GLU A 86 8.70 5.22 11.98
CA GLU A 86 8.20 4.49 13.15
C GLU A 86 7.48 3.20 12.76
N LEU A 87 6.66 3.21 11.69
CA LEU A 87 5.98 2.00 11.23
C LEU A 87 6.98 0.97 10.71
N ILE A 88 7.99 1.40 9.96
CA ILE A 88 9.07 0.53 9.46
C ILE A 88 9.81 -0.10 10.66
N GLN A 89 10.20 0.72 11.62
CA GLN A 89 10.86 0.25 12.84
C GLN A 89 9.98 -0.72 13.64
N THR A 90 8.70 -0.41 13.81
CA THR A 90 7.74 -1.27 14.55
C THR A 90 7.63 -2.65 13.89
N LEU A 91 7.55 -2.71 12.55
CA LEU A 91 7.51 -3.98 11.83
C LEU A 91 8.81 -4.78 11.99
N ALA A 92 9.96 -4.11 12.07
CA ALA A 92 11.25 -4.75 12.32
C ALA A 92 11.35 -5.33 13.74
N GLU A 93 10.83 -4.60 14.73
CA GLU A 93 10.91 -4.92 16.16
C GLU A 93 9.88 -5.97 16.62
N CYS A 94 8.78 -6.14 15.89
CA CYS A 94 7.69 -7.04 16.25
C CYS A 94 7.89 -8.43 15.59
N PRO A 95 8.43 -9.45 16.27
CA PRO A 95 8.71 -10.76 15.67
C PRO A 95 7.47 -11.51 15.20
N LYS A 96 6.29 -11.21 15.76
CA LYS A 96 5.02 -11.78 15.29
C LYS A 96 4.43 -11.06 14.08
N ALA A 97 4.89 -9.85 13.76
CA ALA A 97 4.51 -9.18 12.53
C ALA A 97 5.12 -9.92 11.34
N ALA A 98 4.27 -10.40 10.44
CA ALA A 98 4.71 -11.05 9.22
C ALA A 98 5.61 -10.08 8.42
N ARG A 99 6.76 -10.57 7.92
CA ARG A 99 7.61 -9.78 7.01
C ARG A 99 6.96 -9.68 5.63
N TYR A 100 5.86 -9.00 5.61
CA TYR A 100 5.01 -8.84 4.45
C TYR A 100 4.21 -7.54 4.55
N VAL A 101 4.17 -6.78 3.48
CA VAL A 101 3.34 -5.58 3.37
C VAL A 101 2.61 -5.53 2.03
N ASP A 102 1.41 -5.01 2.06
CA ASP A 102 0.56 -4.79 0.88
C ASP A 102 0.39 -3.28 0.67
N ILE A 103 1.00 -2.76 -0.40
CA ILE A 103 1.01 -1.33 -0.75
C ILE A 103 0.50 -1.18 -2.19
N PRO A 104 -0.80 -0.99 -2.42
CA PRO A 104 -1.35 -0.77 -3.76
C PRO A 104 -0.88 0.56 -4.35
N LEU A 105 0.09 0.53 -5.25
CA LEU A 105 0.68 1.73 -5.86
C LEU A 105 -0.13 2.29 -7.03
N GLN A 106 -0.89 1.46 -7.72
CA GLN A 106 -1.75 1.75 -8.86
C GLN A 106 -0.99 2.05 -10.16
N HIS A 107 0.06 2.87 -10.14
CA HIS A 107 0.97 3.17 -11.23
C HIS A 107 2.29 3.73 -10.70
N ILE A 108 3.25 4.05 -11.61
CA ILE A 108 4.52 4.70 -11.26
C ILE A 108 4.80 5.97 -12.07
N HIS A 109 4.19 6.12 -13.25
CA HIS A 109 4.42 7.29 -14.08
C HIS A 109 3.66 8.52 -13.53
N GLU A 110 4.34 9.66 -13.41
CA GLU A 110 3.79 10.88 -12.78
C GLU A 110 2.42 11.29 -13.35
N ASN A 111 2.30 11.34 -14.67
CA ASN A 111 1.03 11.64 -15.34
C ASN A 111 -0.12 10.69 -14.92
N MET A 112 0.18 9.42 -14.71
CA MET A 112 -0.84 8.44 -14.32
C MET A 112 -1.18 8.59 -12.85
N LEU A 113 -0.18 8.78 -11.98
CA LEU A 113 -0.39 9.05 -10.57
C LEU A 113 -1.27 10.28 -10.36
N GLU A 114 -1.00 11.38 -11.06
CA GLU A 114 -1.81 12.61 -11.02
C GLU A 114 -3.25 12.35 -11.50
N ARG A 115 -3.42 11.69 -12.66
CA ARG A 115 -4.75 11.37 -13.21
C ARG A 115 -5.56 10.45 -12.30
N MET A 116 -4.90 9.52 -11.61
CA MET A 116 -5.48 8.61 -10.60
C MET A 116 -5.65 9.28 -9.23
N ARG A 117 -5.26 10.55 -9.08
CA ARG A 117 -5.26 11.30 -7.81
C ARG A 117 -4.45 10.60 -6.72
N ARG A 118 -3.25 10.16 -7.08
CA ARG A 118 -2.26 9.67 -6.14
C ARG A 118 -1.31 10.81 -5.77
N GLU A 119 -1.24 11.12 -4.50
CA GLU A 119 -0.46 12.27 -3.98
C GLU A 119 1.01 11.90 -3.68
N THR A 120 1.47 10.79 -4.24
CA THR A 120 2.86 10.34 -4.14
C THR A 120 3.53 10.44 -5.50
N SER A 121 4.74 11.01 -5.54
CA SER A 121 5.58 11.03 -6.74
C SER A 121 6.26 9.68 -6.96
N ARG A 122 6.77 9.45 -8.17
CA ARG A 122 7.62 8.31 -8.48
C ARG A 122 8.81 8.21 -7.53
N GLN A 123 9.54 9.31 -7.36
CA GLN A 123 10.73 9.34 -6.50
C GLN A 123 10.38 8.96 -5.06
N TYR A 124 9.27 9.49 -4.53
CA TYR A 124 8.81 9.14 -3.18
C TYR A 124 8.50 7.64 -3.05
N ILE A 125 7.85 7.05 -4.05
CA ILE A 125 7.53 5.61 -4.05
C ILE A 125 8.82 4.77 -4.07
N GLU A 126 9.78 5.12 -4.93
CA GLU A 126 11.07 4.43 -5.03
C GLU A 126 11.85 4.53 -3.70
N ASP A 127 11.92 5.71 -3.11
CA ASP A 127 12.55 5.94 -1.80
C ASP A 127 11.84 5.18 -0.67
N LEU A 128 10.51 5.15 -0.66
CA LEU A 128 9.72 4.40 0.32
C LEU A 128 10.05 2.90 0.27
N ILE A 129 10.05 2.32 -0.92
CA ILE A 129 10.38 0.89 -1.11
C ILE A 129 11.79 0.59 -0.60
N GLN A 130 12.76 1.44 -0.90
CA GLN A 130 14.14 1.29 -0.41
C GLN A 130 14.21 1.34 1.12
N ARG A 131 13.54 2.32 1.74
CA ARG A 131 13.48 2.45 3.21
C ARG A 131 12.85 1.23 3.87
N ILE A 132 11.74 0.72 3.31
CA ILE A 132 11.07 -0.47 3.85
C ILE A 132 12.00 -1.69 3.77
N ARG A 133 12.65 -1.92 2.63
CA ARG A 133 13.57 -3.06 2.45
C ARG A 133 14.81 -2.96 3.33
N ALA A 134 15.36 -1.74 3.50
CA ALA A 134 16.50 -1.51 4.38
C ALA A 134 16.13 -1.68 5.86
N GLY A 135 14.96 -1.18 6.27
CA GLY A 135 14.52 -1.23 7.66
C GLY A 135 13.99 -2.60 8.10
N VAL A 136 13.44 -3.39 7.17
CA VAL A 136 12.92 -4.73 7.46
C VAL A 136 13.52 -5.74 6.47
N PRO A 137 14.74 -6.22 6.70
CA PRO A 137 15.39 -7.16 5.79
C PRO A 137 14.56 -8.44 5.56
N GLY A 138 14.43 -8.84 4.29
CA GLY A 138 13.65 -10.02 3.89
C GLY A 138 12.14 -9.82 3.86
N ILE A 139 11.67 -8.57 3.89
CA ILE A 139 10.25 -8.26 3.76
C ILE A 139 9.74 -8.54 2.34
N ALA A 140 8.61 -9.23 2.25
CA ALA A 140 7.90 -9.44 1.00
C ALA A 140 6.98 -8.23 0.71
N LEU A 141 7.20 -7.58 -0.43
CA LEU A 141 6.37 -6.47 -0.91
C LEU A 141 5.31 -6.99 -1.89
N ARG A 142 4.06 -6.79 -1.52
CA ARG A 142 2.93 -6.96 -2.45
C ARG A 142 2.47 -5.60 -2.93
N THR A 143 2.22 -5.50 -4.23
CA THR A 143 1.62 -4.30 -4.83
C THR A 143 0.56 -4.64 -5.86
N THR A 144 -0.18 -3.62 -6.27
CA THR A 144 -1.19 -3.72 -7.33
C THR A 144 -1.04 -2.55 -8.27
N PHE A 145 -1.09 -2.84 -9.59
CA PHE A 145 -1.13 -1.82 -10.63
C PHE A 145 -2.40 -1.94 -11.48
N ILE A 146 -2.82 -0.81 -12.02
CA ILE A 146 -3.89 -0.70 -13.00
C ILE A 146 -3.29 -0.26 -14.32
N VAL A 147 -3.48 -1.03 -15.37
CA VAL A 147 -3.05 -0.72 -16.73
C VAL A 147 -4.23 -0.37 -17.61
N GLY A 148 -4.00 0.41 -18.66
CA GLY A 148 -5.06 0.84 -19.56
C GLY A 148 -5.96 1.91 -18.99
N PHE A 149 -5.53 2.63 -17.96
CA PHE A 149 -6.24 3.79 -17.43
C PHE A 149 -6.37 4.90 -18.51
N PRO A 150 -7.46 5.69 -18.54
CA PRO A 150 -7.65 6.73 -19.55
C PRO A 150 -6.44 7.65 -19.71
N GLY A 151 -5.91 7.73 -20.93
CA GLY A 151 -4.74 8.54 -21.26
C GLY A 151 -3.38 7.89 -20.98
N GLU A 152 -3.32 6.62 -20.60
CA GLU A 152 -2.06 5.89 -20.47
C GLU A 152 -1.42 5.69 -21.85
N SER A 153 -0.33 6.42 -22.11
CA SER A 153 0.45 6.30 -23.33
C SER A 153 1.38 5.07 -23.29
N GLU A 154 1.98 4.73 -24.44
CA GLU A 154 3.01 3.68 -24.48
C GLU A 154 4.22 4.04 -23.59
N ALA A 155 4.60 5.31 -23.53
CA ALA A 155 5.68 5.76 -22.65
C ALA A 155 5.35 5.54 -21.16
N CYS A 156 4.09 5.82 -20.75
CA CYS A 156 3.62 5.56 -19.38
C CYS A 156 3.67 4.07 -19.07
N PHE A 157 3.19 3.24 -19.99
CA PHE A 157 3.17 1.78 -19.81
C PHE A 157 4.59 1.18 -19.77
N ASN A 158 5.48 1.60 -20.67
CA ASN A 158 6.88 1.14 -20.67
C ASN A 158 7.59 1.53 -19.37
N SER A 159 7.36 2.75 -18.86
CA SER A 159 7.88 3.17 -17.54
C SER A 159 7.41 2.26 -16.40
N LEU A 160 6.17 1.74 -16.47
CA LEU A 160 5.66 0.77 -15.50
C LEU A 160 6.37 -0.59 -15.64
N LEU A 161 6.58 -1.08 -16.86
CA LEU A 161 7.31 -2.34 -17.09
C LEU A 161 8.74 -2.28 -16.57
N ASP A 162 9.45 -1.17 -16.84
CA ASP A 162 10.81 -0.96 -16.35
C ASP A 162 10.85 -0.92 -14.82
N PHE A 163 9.87 -0.29 -14.20
CA PHE A 163 9.76 -0.24 -12.75
C PHE A 163 9.50 -1.63 -12.13
N ILE A 164 8.63 -2.44 -12.72
CA ILE A 164 8.36 -3.82 -12.28
C ILE A 164 9.66 -4.63 -12.30
N ARG A 165 10.40 -4.61 -13.43
CA ARG A 165 11.67 -5.33 -13.59
C ARG A 165 12.75 -4.87 -12.64
N ALA A 166 12.86 -3.55 -12.41
CA ALA A 166 13.87 -2.97 -11.53
C ALA A 166 13.58 -3.22 -10.06
N THR A 167 12.30 -3.11 -9.65
CA THR A 167 11.90 -3.21 -8.24
C THR A 167 11.82 -4.64 -7.74
N LYS A 168 11.48 -5.60 -8.60
CA LYS A 168 11.39 -7.04 -8.27
C LYS A 168 10.47 -7.28 -7.06
N PHE A 169 9.19 -7.02 -7.25
CA PHE A 169 8.19 -7.28 -6.22
C PHE A 169 8.02 -8.78 -5.97
N GLU A 170 7.92 -9.19 -4.72
CA GLU A 170 7.65 -10.58 -4.35
C GLU A 170 6.24 -11.02 -4.72
N ARG A 171 5.28 -10.08 -4.74
CA ARG A 171 3.89 -10.31 -5.17
C ARG A 171 3.36 -9.10 -5.92
N LEU A 172 2.78 -9.35 -7.07
CA LEU A 172 2.23 -8.30 -7.93
C LEU A 172 0.88 -8.71 -8.51
N GLY A 173 -0.13 -7.85 -8.37
CA GLY A 173 -1.41 -7.92 -9.06
C GLY A 173 -1.50 -6.88 -10.17
N ILE A 174 -1.93 -7.26 -11.37
CA ILE A 174 -2.21 -6.34 -12.47
C ILE A 174 -3.68 -6.44 -12.85
N PHE A 175 -4.35 -5.29 -12.83
CA PHE A 175 -5.73 -5.16 -13.27
C PHE A 175 -5.81 -4.30 -14.53
N ALA A 176 -6.58 -4.77 -15.52
CA ALA A 176 -7.00 -3.93 -16.61
C ALA A 176 -8.08 -2.96 -16.11
N TYR A 177 -7.95 -1.68 -16.48
CA TYR A 177 -8.93 -0.67 -16.07
C TYR A 177 -10.33 -1.01 -16.64
N SER A 178 -11.33 -1.08 -15.77
CA SER A 178 -12.75 -1.17 -16.13
C SER A 178 -13.37 0.22 -16.15
N GLN A 179 -14.04 0.55 -17.24
CA GLN A 179 -14.75 1.83 -17.38
C GLN A 179 -16.11 1.76 -16.69
N GLU A 180 -16.30 2.59 -15.65
CA GLU A 180 -17.58 2.72 -14.95
C GLU A 180 -18.18 4.10 -15.23
N GLU A 181 -19.35 4.15 -15.84
CA GLU A 181 -19.98 5.37 -16.34
C GLU A 181 -20.19 6.46 -15.28
N THR A 182 -20.47 6.07 -14.05
CA THR A 182 -20.73 6.99 -12.93
C THR A 182 -19.47 7.56 -12.28
N THR A 183 -18.28 7.14 -12.74
CA THR A 183 -17.02 7.58 -12.16
C THR A 183 -16.38 8.72 -12.96
N ARG A 184 -15.55 9.54 -12.27
CA ARG A 184 -14.72 10.54 -12.95
C ARG A 184 -13.83 9.91 -14.02
N ALA A 185 -13.23 8.77 -13.73
CA ALA A 185 -12.36 8.06 -14.69
C ALA A 185 -13.14 7.56 -15.90
N GLY A 186 -14.38 7.12 -15.73
CA GLY A 186 -15.26 6.71 -16.81
C GLY A 186 -15.59 7.86 -17.77
N ALA A 187 -15.70 9.09 -17.26
CA ALA A 187 -15.96 10.30 -18.05
C ALA A 187 -14.70 10.93 -18.67
N MET A 188 -13.50 10.45 -18.36
CA MET A 188 -12.24 10.98 -18.92
C MET A 188 -12.11 10.66 -20.40
N GLY A 189 -11.58 11.62 -21.17
CA GLY A 189 -11.10 11.35 -22.54
C GLY A 189 -9.85 10.45 -22.54
N GLY A 190 -9.58 9.85 -23.71
CA GLY A 190 -8.41 8.98 -23.88
C GLY A 190 -8.64 7.55 -23.36
N GLN A 191 -9.89 7.08 -23.40
CA GLN A 191 -10.22 5.67 -23.11
C GLN A 191 -9.50 4.75 -24.10
N LEU A 192 -8.91 3.68 -23.61
CA LEU A 192 -8.24 2.67 -24.40
C LEU A 192 -9.21 1.53 -24.73
N SER A 193 -8.99 0.85 -25.87
CA SER A 193 -9.77 -0.34 -26.21
C SER A 193 -9.46 -1.52 -25.27
N GLU A 194 -10.44 -2.39 -25.07
CA GLU A 194 -10.26 -3.58 -24.24
C GLU A 194 -9.08 -4.46 -24.70
N LYS A 195 -8.87 -4.56 -26.02
CA LYS A 195 -7.73 -5.28 -26.59
C LYS A 195 -6.39 -4.71 -26.10
N VAL A 196 -6.25 -3.39 -26.04
CA VAL A 196 -5.02 -2.74 -25.53
C VAL A 196 -4.86 -2.97 -24.04
N LYS A 197 -5.93 -2.83 -23.25
CA LYS A 197 -5.91 -3.04 -21.81
C LYS A 197 -5.49 -4.47 -21.46
N GLN A 198 -6.08 -5.48 -22.10
CA GLN A 198 -5.75 -6.88 -21.87
C GLN A 198 -4.32 -7.20 -22.27
N ARG A 199 -3.87 -6.73 -23.43
CA ARG A 199 -2.48 -6.89 -23.85
C ARG A 199 -1.49 -6.30 -22.84
N ARG A 200 -1.76 -5.08 -22.33
CA ARG A 200 -0.91 -4.46 -21.31
C ARG A 200 -0.88 -5.26 -20.01
N ARG A 201 -2.03 -5.78 -19.60
CA ARG A 201 -2.11 -6.68 -18.43
C ARG A 201 -1.24 -7.92 -18.62
N GLU A 202 -1.35 -8.59 -19.77
CA GLU A 202 -0.54 -9.78 -20.08
C GLU A 202 0.96 -9.48 -20.08
N LEU A 203 1.38 -8.37 -20.72
CA LEU A 203 2.78 -7.94 -20.77
C LEU A 203 3.34 -7.60 -19.37
N ALA A 204 2.56 -6.91 -18.55
CA ALA A 204 2.99 -6.56 -17.20
C ALA A 204 3.05 -7.80 -16.29
N MET A 205 2.13 -8.76 -16.44
CA MET A 205 2.20 -10.05 -15.73
C MET A 205 3.40 -10.87 -16.20
N ALA A 206 3.71 -10.89 -17.53
CA ALA A 206 4.90 -11.55 -18.04
C ALA A 206 6.18 -10.93 -17.47
N ALA A 207 6.28 -9.59 -17.42
CA ALA A 207 7.42 -8.90 -16.81
C ALA A 207 7.62 -9.28 -15.32
N GLN A 208 6.53 -9.51 -14.58
CA GLN A 208 6.62 -10.00 -13.21
C GLN A 208 7.09 -11.46 -13.12
N HIS A 209 6.74 -12.30 -14.08
CA HIS A 209 7.20 -13.70 -14.11
C HIS A 209 8.68 -13.86 -14.41
N GLU A 210 9.30 -12.85 -15.04
CA GLU A 210 10.74 -12.80 -15.34
C GLU A 210 11.59 -12.45 -14.11
N VAL A 211 10.96 -12.00 -13.01
CA VAL A 211 11.59 -11.49 -11.79
C VAL A 211 11.57 -12.54 -10.69
#